data_59a9941ee77f4f3a5c80b17b00ac6d47
#
_entry.id   59a9941ee77f4f3a5c80b17b00ac6d47
#
_cell.length_a   1.000
_cell.length_b   1.000
_cell.length_c   1.000
_cell.angle_alpha   90.00
_cell.angle_beta   90.00
_cell.angle_gamma   90.00
#
_symmetry.space_group_name_H-M   'P 1'
#
loop_
_entity.id
_entity.type
_entity.pdbx_description
1 polymer ?
#
loop_
_entity_poly.entity_id
_entity_poly.type
_entity_poly.pdbx_seq_one_letter_code
_entity_poly.pdbx_strand_id
1 'polypeptide(L)'
;MSFEIPKITVMPTVAVAAEDAAFSETDQNAAFLSVTVSKFAGQQKFSVELLERSAPVFFDELLRNMVAAMAKAQNASVNAVLVANASVDATTLGALPTGEELLQFVSRGAKSVYSGTQDFARNIIMGADQWANTMSLNVSGVPIYNAAQPSNAAGQVNPRSLRGNVAGLDLYADFASPASTADGSLLIVNPDAYTWYESPQFQLRAESTADGSITVGVYSFGATAVKLAAGAFRNNI
;
A
#
# COMPACT_ATOMS: atom_id res chain seq x y z
N MET A 1 -9.62 15.25 12.89
CA MET A 1 -8.29 15.56 13.49
C MET A 1 -7.29 15.55 12.35
N SER A 2 -6.38 16.51 12.29
CA SER A 2 -5.34 16.60 11.27
C SER A 2 -4.04 17.07 11.92
N PHE A 3 -2.92 16.75 11.30
CA PHE A 3 -1.61 17.29 11.63
C PHE A 3 -0.91 17.75 10.37
N GLU A 4 0.10 18.57 10.52
CA GLU A 4 0.82 19.16 9.41
C GLU A 4 2.25 18.65 9.34
N ILE A 5 2.70 18.36 8.13
CA ILE A 5 4.06 17.90 7.84
C ILE A 5 4.72 18.92 6.91
N PRO A 6 5.95 19.36 7.16
CA PRO A 6 6.65 20.23 6.23
C PRO A 6 6.92 19.48 4.91
N LYS A 7 6.62 20.13 3.79
CA LYS A 7 6.88 19.63 2.44
C LYS A 7 7.66 20.69 1.68
N ILE A 8 8.75 20.28 1.06
CA ILE A 8 9.48 21.15 0.13
C ILE A 8 8.69 21.23 -1.17
N THR A 9 8.35 22.42 -1.60
CA THR A 9 7.56 22.67 -2.82
C THR A 9 8.42 23.11 -4.00
N VAL A 10 9.53 23.78 -3.71
CA VAL A 10 10.51 24.20 -4.73
C VAL A 10 11.89 23.80 -4.27
N MET A 11 12.60 23.06 -5.11
CA MET A 11 14.00 22.74 -4.87
C MET A 11 14.89 23.82 -5.48
N PRO A 12 16.04 24.12 -4.83
CA PRO A 12 17.01 25.03 -5.42
C PRO A 12 17.55 24.45 -6.74
N THR A 13 17.72 25.30 -7.73
CA THR A 13 18.31 24.91 -9.01
C THR A 13 19.76 25.32 -9.06
N VAL A 14 20.60 24.43 -9.56
CA VAL A 14 22.00 24.72 -9.86
C VAL A 14 22.21 24.61 -11.37
N ALA A 15 22.69 25.68 -11.98
CA ALA A 15 22.97 25.71 -13.41
C ALA A 15 24.46 25.95 -13.65
N VAL A 16 24.94 25.54 -14.82
CA VAL A 16 26.30 25.87 -15.28
C VAL A 16 26.33 27.38 -15.55
N ALA A 17 27.20 28.09 -14.84
CA ALA A 17 27.44 29.51 -15.09
C ALA A 17 28.69 29.69 -15.96
N ALA A 18 28.62 30.59 -16.94
CA ALA A 18 29.82 30.99 -17.69
C ALA A 18 30.71 31.87 -16.82
N GLU A 19 31.97 32.00 -17.21
CA GLU A 19 32.92 32.91 -16.56
C GLU A 19 32.35 34.32 -16.53
N ASP A 20 32.35 34.97 -15.36
CA ASP A 20 31.76 36.32 -15.10
C ASP A 20 30.22 36.40 -15.19
N ALA A 21 29.49 35.31 -15.27
CA ALA A 21 28.02 35.33 -15.23
C ALA A 21 27.50 35.33 -13.78
N ALA A 22 26.41 36.02 -13.52
CA ALA A 22 25.70 35.98 -12.25
C ALA A 22 25.16 34.57 -12.01
N PHE A 23 25.29 34.07 -10.77
CA PHE A 23 24.72 32.78 -10.39
C PHE A 23 23.20 32.84 -10.40
N SER A 24 22.58 31.72 -10.82
CA SER A 24 21.12 31.55 -10.71
C SER A 24 20.77 31.40 -9.24
N GLU A 25 19.93 32.32 -8.73
CA GLU A 25 19.38 32.26 -7.37
C GLU A 25 17.94 31.75 -7.44
N THR A 26 17.68 30.64 -6.77
CA THR A 26 16.32 30.07 -6.65
C THR A 26 16.09 29.75 -5.19
N ASP A 27 15.10 30.40 -4.60
CA ASP A 27 14.73 30.17 -3.21
C ASP A 27 14.08 28.81 -3.04
N GLN A 28 14.50 28.10 -2.01
CA GLN A 28 13.81 26.89 -1.57
C GLN A 28 12.54 27.28 -0.80
N ASN A 29 11.39 26.85 -1.30
CA ASN A 29 10.12 27.09 -0.65
C ASN A 29 9.61 25.80 0.03
N ALA A 30 9.08 25.98 1.25
CA ALA A 30 8.43 24.93 2.00
C ALA A 30 6.96 25.28 2.23
N ALA A 31 6.09 24.29 2.18
CA ALA A 31 4.69 24.39 2.55
C ALA A 31 4.36 23.29 3.57
N PHE A 32 3.21 23.43 4.24
CA PHE A 32 2.71 22.39 5.14
C PHE A 32 1.70 21.52 4.41
N LEU A 33 1.91 20.19 4.48
CA LEU A 33 0.96 19.19 4.03
C LEU A 33 0.05 18.82 5.19
N SER A 34 -1.23 19.16 5.10
CA SER A 34 -2.24 18.73 6.08
C SER A 34 -2.62 17.28 5.86
N VAL A 35 -2.44 16.44 6.88
CA VAL A 35 -2.74 15.03 6.85
C VAL A 35 -3.93 14.73 7.75
N THR A 36 -5.00 14.19 7.17
CA THR A 36 -6.22 13.84 7.91
C THR A 36 -6.05 12.52 8.63
N VAL A 37 -6.35 12.52 9.92
CA VAL A 37 -6.29 11.31 10.76
C VAL A 37 -7.65 10.63 10.77
N SER A 38 -7.67 9.33 10.46
CA SER A 38 -8.82 8.45 10.55
C SER A 38 -8.77 7.61 11.80
N LYS A 39 -9.92 7.39 12.45
CA LYS A 39 -10.06 6.47 13.57
C LYS A 39 -10.56 5.11 13.06
N PHE A 40 -9.82 4.07 13.34
CA PHE A 40 -10.22 2.69 13.11
C PHE A 40 -10.65 2.10 14.44
N ALA A 41 -11.91 1.65 14.53
CA ALA A 41 -12.47 1.14 15.76
C ALA A 41 -13.42 -0.01 15.50
N GLY A 42 -13.40 -1.00 16.36
CA GLY A 42 -14.35 -2.11 16.37
C GLY A 42 -14.71 -2.46 17.80
N GLN A 43 -15.94 -2.92 18.01
CA GLN A 43 -16.40 -3.40 19.31
C GLN A 43 -17.21 -4.68 19.15
N GLN A 44 -17.16 -5.52 20.18
CA GLN A 44 -18.02 -6.68 20.33
C GLN A 44 -18.63 -6.72 21.71
N LYS A 45 -19.91 -7.13 21.76
CA LYS A 45 -20.68 -7.26 22.98
C LYS A 45 -21.06 -8.72 23.20
N PHE A 46 -20.90 -9.23 24.41
CA PHE A 46 -21.25 -10.59 24.80
C PHE A 46 -21.78 -10.62 26.23
N SER A 47 -22.50 -11.66 26.59
CA SER A 47 -23.05 -11.82 27.95
C SER A 47 -22.00 -12.34 28.93
N VAL A 48 -22.17 -12.00 30.21
CA VAL A 48 -21.34 -12.54 31.30
C VAL A 48 -21.46 -14.06 31.37
N GLU A 49 -22.63 -14.62 31.08
CA GLU A 49 -22.82 -16.08 31.06
C GLU A 49 -21.92 -16.78 30.03
N LEU A 50 -21.71 -16.15 28.87
CA LEU A 50 -20.79 -16.66 27.86
C LEU A 50 -19.33 -16.60 28.39
N LEU A 51 -19.00 -15.56 29.13
CA LEU A 51 -17.70 -15.42 29.74
C LEU A 51 -17.41 -16.54 30.75
N GLU A 52 -18.37 -16.83 31.63
CA GLU A 52 -18.22 -17.85 32.68
C GLU A 52 -18.18 -19.29 32.14
N ARG A 53 -18.87 -19.52 31.01
CA ARG A 53 -18.97 -20.85 30.38
C ARG A 53 -17.92 -21.13 29.31
N SER A 54 -17.25 -20.09 28.81
CA SER A 54 -16.23 -20.23 27.76
C SER A 54 -14.83 -20.37 28.32
N ALA A 55 -13.98 -21.08 27.59
CA ALA A 55 -12.56 -21.20 27.96
C ALA A 55 -11.85 -19.84 27.80
N PRO A 56 -10.86 -19.52 28.64
CA PRO A 56 -10.09 -18.27 28.55
C PRO A 56 -9.48 -18.03 27.15
N VAL A 57 -9.16 -19.09 26.44
CA VAL A 57 -8.62 -19.03 25.04
C VAL A 57 -9.56 -18.34 24.06
N PHE A 58 -10.89 -18.37 24.29
CA PHE A 58 -11.87 -17.71 23.44
C PHE A 58 -11.68 -16.20 23.37
N PHE A 59 -11.33 -15.56 24.48
CA PHE A 59 -11.11 -14.10 24.52
C PHE A 59 -9.83 -13.69 23.83
N ASP A 60 -8.78 -14.46 23.95
CA ASP A 60 -7.53 -14.21 23.23
C ASP A 60 -7.73 -14.33 21.72
N GLU A 61 -8.51 -15.32 21.30
CA GLU A 61 -8.88 -15.49 19.89
C GLU A 61 -9.73 -14.32 19.39
N LEU A 62 -10.72 -13.90 20.18
CA LEU A 62 -11.57 -12.74 19.85
C LEU A 62 -10.73 -11.48 19.64
N LEU A 63 -9.84 -11.17 20.57
CA LEU A 63 -8.97 -10.00 20.48
C LEU A 63 -8.05 -10.08 19.26
N ARG A 64 -7.48 -11.23 18.97
CA ARG A 64 -6.66 -11.44 17.77
C ARG A 64 -7.45 -11.19 16.49
N ASN A 65 -8.69 -11.68 16.44
CA ASN A 65 -9.55 -11.49 15.29
C ASN A 65 -9.94 -10.01 15.11
N MET A 66 -10.21 -9.29 16.21
CA MET A 66 -10.49 -7.85 16.16
C MET A 66 -9.29 -7.04 15.69
N VAL A 67 -8.08 -7.36 16.18
CA VAL A 67 -6.84 -6.71 15.73
C VAL A 67 -6.57 -7.02 14.26
N ALA A 68 -6.77 -8.26 13.82
CA ALA A 68 -6.62 -8.63 12.42
C ALA A 68 -7.62 -7.91 11.51
N ALA A 69 -8.87 -7.74 11.94
CA ALA A 69 -9.87 -6.98 11.20
C ALA A 69 -9.51 -5.49 11.11
N MET A 70 -8.96 -4.92 12.19
CA MET A 70 -8.48 -3.54 12.19
C MET A 70 -7.30 -3.35 11.23
N ALA A 71 -6.33 -4.25 11.23
CA ALA A 71 -5.20 -4.22 10.29
C ALA A 71 -5.67 -4.30 8.83
N LYS A 72 -6.68 -5.12 8.53
CA LYS A 72 -7.30 -5.17 7.19
C LYS A 72 -7.94 -3.84 6.80
N ALA A 73 -8.65 -3.20 7.73
CA ALA A 73 -9.30 -1.90 7.47
C ALA A 73 -8.26 -0.78 7.25
N GLN A 74 -7.16 -0.78 8.01
CA GLN A 74 -6.05 0.15 7.82
C GLN A 74 -5.40 -0.05 6.44
N ASN A 75 -5.11 -1.30 6.08
CA ASN A 75 -4.53 -1.63 4.78
C ASN A 75 -5.44 -1.20 3.62
N ALA A 76 -6.75 -1.46 3.72
CA ALA A 76 -7.72 -1.00 2.73
C ALA A 76 -7.73 0.53 2.59
N SER A 77 -7.61 1.26 3.71
CA SER A 77 -7.52 2.72 3.70
C SER A 77 -6.24 3.22 3.00
N VAL A 78 -5.10 2.62 3.29
CA VAL A 78 -3.82 2.96 2.62
C VAL A 78 -3.92 2.71 1.12
N ASN A 79 -4.43 1.53 0.73
CA ASN A 79 -4.57 1.18 -0.68
C ASN A 79 -5.51 2.13 -1.42
N ALA A 80 -6.64 2.50 -0.82
CA ALA A 80 -7.56 3.49 -1.39
C ALA A 80 -6.88 4.85 -1.65
N VAL A 81 -6.03 5.30 -0.72
CA VAL A 81 -5.27 6.55 -0.89
C VAL A 81 -4.23 6.42 -2.01
N LEU A 82 -3.54 5.28 -2.11
CA LEU A 82 -2.59 5.01 -3.18
C LEU A 82 -3.29 5.03 -4.55
N VAL A 83 -4.40 4.31 -4.70
CA VAL A 83 -5.18 4.26 -5.95
C VAL A 83 -5.71 5.65 -6.34
N ALA A 84 -6.22 6.42 -5.38
CA ALA A 84 -6.80 7.74 -5.62
C ALA A 84 -5.76 8.79 -6.07
N ASN A 85 -4.52 8.68 -5.59
CA ASN A 85 -3.46 9.65 -5.88
C ASN A 85 -2.48 9.19 -6.97
N ALA A 86 -2.55 7.93 -7.40
CA ALA A 86 -1.68 7.39 -8.44
C ALA A 86 -1.95 8.04 -9.80
N SER A 87 -0.89 8.29 -10.56
CA SER A 87 -0.99 8.64 -11.98
C SER A 87 -1.61 7.48 -12.75
N VAL A 88 -2.51 7.78 -13.67
CA VAL A 88 -3.27 6.77 -14.45
C VAL A 88 -2.51 6.40 -15.70
N ASP A 89 -2.43 5.12 -16.06
CA ASP A 89 -1.92 4.69 -17.34
C ASP A 89 -2.85 5.19 -18.46
N ALA A 90 -2.27 5.86 -19.44
CA ALA A 90 -3.02 6.29 -20.63
C ALA A 90 -3.44 5.11 -21.53
N THR A 91 -2.80 3.96 -21.37
CA THR A 91 -3.10 2.74 -22.12
C THR A 91 -4.01 1.85 -21.30
N THR A 92 -5.18 1.52 -21.84
CA THR A 92 -6.08 0.55 -21.22
C THR A 92 -5.44 -0.83 -21.20
N LEU A 93 -5.44 -1.45 -20.04
CA LEU A 93 -4.90 -2.79 -19.81
C LEU A 93 -6.07 -3.77 -19.67
N GLY A 94 -5.96 -4.97 -20.21
CA GLY A 94 -6.97 -6.01 -19.96
C GLY A 94 -7.01 -6.43 -18.47
N ALA A 95 -8.14 -6.96 -18.05
CA ALA A 95 -8.34 -7.42 -16.66
C ALA A 95 -7.28 -8.45 -16.21
N LEU A 96 -6.82 -9.29 -17.14
CA LEU A 96 -5.72 -10.23 -16.94
C LEU A 96 -4.72 -10.03 -18.09
N PRO A 97 -3.73 -9.16 -17.91
CA PRO A 97 -2.79 -8.83 -18.97
C PRO A 97 -1.91 -10.03 -19.35
N THR A 98 -1.47 -10.06 -20.57
CA THR A 98 -0.43 -10.96 -21.06
C THR A 98 0.93 -10.58 -20.47
N GLY A 99 1.92 -11.45 -20.60
CA GLY A 99 3.27 -11.16 -20.09
C GLY A 99 3.91 -9.94 -20.76
N GLU A 100 3.69 -9.74 -22.04
CA GLU A 100 4.20 -8.58 -22.79
C GLU A 100 3.52 -7.27 -22.35
N GLU A 101 2.19 -7.28 -22.20
CA GLU A 101 1.42 -6.13 -21.71
C GLU A 101 1.83 -5.72 -20.30
N LEU A 102 2.07 -6.71 -19.41
CA LEU A 102 2.54 -6.43 -18.05
C LEU A 102 3.93 -5.79 -18.07
N LEU A 103 4.87 -6.27 -18.89
CA LEU A 103 6.19 -5.65 -19.00
C LEU A 103 6.13 -4.24 -19.57
N GLN A 104 5.26 -4.00 -20.56
CA GLN A 104 5.03 -2.65 -21.09
C GLN A 104 4.43 -1.72 -20.03
N PHE A 105 3.48 -2.21 -19.22
CA PHE A 105 2.91 -1.46 -18.10
C PHE A 105 4.00 -1.08 -17.08
N VAL A 106 4.84 -2.05 -16.67
CA VAL A 106 5.96 -1.81 -15.74
C VAL A 106 6.92 -0.76 -16.30
N SER A 107 7.25 -0.83 -17.58
CA SER A 107 8.13 0.14 -18.24
C SER A 107 7.54 1.56 -18.25
N ARG A 108 6.24 1.70 -18.60
CA ARG A 108 5.55 2.99 -18.57
C ARG A 108 5.44 3.54 -17.14
N GLY A 109 5.13 2.70 -16.18
CA GLY A 109 5.03 3.09 -14.78
C GLY A 109 6.36 3.51 -14.19
N ALA A 110 7.41 2.77 -14.44
CA ALA A 110 8.77 3.13 -14.00
C ALA A 110 9.21 4.49 -14.58
N LYS A 111 8.93 4.72 -15.89
CA LYS A 111 9.17 6.02 -16.53
C LYS A 111 8.37 7.14 -15.88
N SER A 112 7.07 6.91 -15.64
CA SER A 112 6.17 7.93 -15.06
C SER A 112 6.60 8.34 -13.65
N VAL A 113 6.89 7.34 -12.80
CA VAL A 113 7.36 7.59 -11.43
C VAL A 113 8.70 8.32 -11.44
N TYR A 114 9.66 7.88 -12.25
CA TYR A 114 10.97 8.54 -12.34
C TYR A 114 10.86 9.99 -12.82
N SER A 115 10.03 10.25 -13.84
CA SER A 115 9.82 11.60 -14.34
C SER A 115 9.16 12.52 -13.32
N GLY A 116 8.29 11.98 -12.46
CA GLY A 116 7.54 12.75 -11.48
C GLY A 116 8.25 12.94 -10.14
N THR A 117 9.14 12.01 -9.77
CA THR A 117 9.81 12.02 -8.46
C THR A 117 11.32 12.19 -8.54
N GLN A 118 11.92 11.99 -9.72
CA GLN A 118 13.37 11.88 -9.94
C GLN A 118 14.01 10.73 -9.14
N ASP A 119 13.21 9.76 -8.74
CA ASP A 119 13.63 8.54 -8.03
C ASP A 119 12.95 7.31 -8.65
N PHE A 120 13.53 6.13 -8.43
CA PHE A 120 13.06 4.91 -9.06
C PHE A 120 11.85 4.32 -8.34
N ALA A 121 10.91 3.79 -9.11
CA ALA A 121 9.93 2.87 -8.60
C ALA A 121 10.62 1.60 -8.09
N ARG A 122 10.20 1.09 -6.94
CA ARG A 122 10.80 -0.10 -6.31
C ARG A 122 9.80 -1.23 -6.16
N ASN A 123 8.54 -0.90 -5.96
CA ASN A 123 7.52 -1.86 -5.59
C ASN A 123 6.41 -1.92 -6.63
N ILE A 124 5.90 -3.13 -6.86
CA ILE A 124 4.65 -3.36 -7.56
C ILE A 124 3.69 -4.06 -6.61
N ILE A 125 2.50 -3.46 -6.43
CA ILE A 125 1.43 -4.01 -5.61
C ILE A 125 0.34 -4.51 -6.53
N MET A 126 -0.15 -5.71 -6.29
CA MET A 126 -1.22 -6.30 -7.11
C MET A 126 -2.24 -7.05 -6.27
N GLY A 127 -3.48 -7.05 -6.74
CA GLY A 127 -4.55 -7.85 -6.17
C GLY A 127 -4.30 -9.36 -6.35
N ALA A 128 -5.07 -10.17 -5.62
CA ALA A 128 -4.91 -11.63 -5.64
C ALA A 128 -5.05 -12.24 -7.04
N ASP A 129 -5.99 -11.75 -7.84
CA ASP A 129 -6.25 -12.24 -9.21
C ASP A 129 -5.07 -11.92 -10.14
N GLN A 130 -4.55 -10.68 -10.04
CA GLN A 130 -3.39 -10.25 -10.81
C GLN A 130 -2.13 -11.01 -10.42
N TRP A 131 -1.95 -11.26 -9.12
CA TRP A 131 -0.85 -12.06 -8.62
C TRP A 131 -0.91 -13.49 -9.16
N ALA A 132 -2.08 -14.14 -9.11
CA ALA A 132 -2.27 -15.49 -9.63
C ALA A 132 -2.00 -15.56 -11.15
N ASN A 133 -2.46 -14.56 -11.91
CA ASN A 133 -2.16 -14.43 -13.33
C ASN A 133 -0.66 -14.28 -13.56
N THR A 134 -0.01 -13.36 -12.86
CA THR A 134 1.42 -13.04 -13.02
C THR A 134 2.32 -14.26 -12.79
N MET A 135 1.96 -15.14 -11.86
CA MET A 135 2.71 -16.37 -11.60
C MET A 135 2.76 -17.33 -12.79
N SER A 136 1.75 -17.27 -13.67
CA SER A 136 1.66 -18.13 -14.85
C SER A 136 2.24 -17.52 -16.12
N LEU A 137 2.57 -16.21 -16.07
CA LEU A 137 3.00 -15.48 -17.25
C LEU A 137 4.44 -15.78 -17.66
N ASN A 138 4.64 -15.93 -18.95
CA ASN A 138 5.95 -16.00 -19.57
C ASN A 138 6.00 -15.13 -20.83
N VAL A 139 7.21 -14.71 -21.19
CA VAL A 139 7.49 -14.05 -22.48
C VAL A 139 8.56 -14.85 -23.20
N SER A 140 8.24 -15.36 -24.39
CA SER A 140 9.15 -16.20 -25.17
C SER A 140 9.70 -17.40 -24.41
N GLY A 141 8.88 -17.99 -23.52
CA GLY A 141 9.27 -19.15 -22.70
C GLY A 141 10.04 -18.80 -21.43
N VAL A 142 10.29 -17.53 -21.18
CA VAL A 142 10.95 -17.07 -19.94
C VAL A 142 9.90 -16.59 -18.93
N PRO A 143 9.82 -17.17 -17.72
CA PRO A 143 8.92 -16.70 -16.67
C PRO A 143 9.24 -15.25 -16.28
N ILE A 144 8.22 -14.42 -16.14
CA ILE A 144 8.39 -13.02 -15.70
C ILE A 144 8.51 -12.92 -14.18
N TYR A 145 7.82 -13.82 -13.47
CA TYR A 145 7.78 -13.84 -12.03
C TYR A 145 8.93 -14.64 -11.44
N ASN A 146 9.66 -14.01 -10.52
CA ASN A 146 10.66 -14.68 -9.69
C ASN A 146 10.21 -14.66 -8.23
N ALA A 147 10.14 -15.83 -7.59
CA ALA A 147 9.84 -15.91 -6.17
C ALA A 147 10.95 -15.26 -5.32
N ALA A 148 10.59 -14.57 -4.24
CA ALA A 148 11.54 -13.90 -3.37
C ALA A 148 12.51 -14.86 -2.64
N GLN A 149 12.12 -16.11 -2.47
CA GLN A 149 13.03 -17.15 -2.01
C GLN A 149 13.56 -17.89 -3.23
N PRO A 150 14.89 -18.03 -3.36
CA PRO A 150 15.43 -18.84 -4.42
C PRO A 150 14.82 -20.23 -4.26
N SER A 151 14.05 -20.63 -5.26
CA SER A 151 13.63 -21.98 -5.38
C SER A 151 14.88 -22.87 -5.26
N ASN A 152 14.72 -24.06 -4.70
CA ASN A 152 15.75 -25.08 -4.80
C ASN A 152 16.21 -25.19 -6.26
N ALA A 153 17.34 -25.84 -6.51
CA ALA A 153 17.92 -26.02 -7.85
C ALA A 153 16.93 -26.56 -8.93
N ALA A 154 15.73 -26.96 -8.55
CA ALA A 154 14.66 -27.46 -9.42
C ALA A 154 13.69 -26.35 -9.93
N GLY A 155 13.86 -25.08 -9.55
CA GLY A 155 13.06 -23.96 -10.05
C GLY A 155 11.60 -23.98 -9.62
N GLN A 156 11.26 -24.61 -8.50
CA GLN A 156 9.86 -24.69 -8.03
C GLN A 156 9.39 -23.33 -7.49
N VAL A 157 8.31 -22.82 -8.05
CA VAL A 157 7.60 -21.67 -7.49
C VAL A 157 6.94 -22.05 -6.17
N ASN A 158 7.22 -21.29 -5.11
CA ASN A 158 6.55 -21.49 -3.84
C ASN A 158 5.25 -20.66 -3.80
N PRO A 159 4.08 -21.28 -3.92
CA PRO A 159 2.80 -20.54 -3.95
C PRO A 159 2.43 -19.89 -2.61
N ARG A 160 3.19 -20.15 -1.54
CA ARG A 160 3.02 -19.48 -0.25
C ARG A 160 3.76 -18.15 -0.15
N SER A 161 4.62 -17.84 -1.12
CA SER A 161 5.33 -16.56 -1.17
C SER A 161 4.43 -15.51 -1.81
N LEU A 162 3.91 -14.59 -1.02
CA LEU A 162 3.21 -13.39 -1.49
C LEU A 162 4.18 -12.30 -1.95
N ARG A 163 5.46 -12.58 -1.94
CA ARG A 163 6.53 -11.70 -2.39
C ARG A 163 7.24 -12.33 -3.57
N GLY A 164 7.66 -11.51 -4.49
CA GLY A 164 8.43 -11.92 -5.64
C GLY A 164 9.07 -10.72 -6.29
N ASN A 165 9.65 -10.94 -7.46
CA ASN A 165 10.21 -9.87 -8.29
C ASN A 165 9.63 -9.99 -9.69
N VAL A 166 9.20 -8.86 -10.25
CA VAL A 166 8.70 -8.76 -11.62
C VAL A 166 9.41 -7.61 -12.31
N ALA A 167 10.18 -7.92 -13.33
CA ALA A 167 10.92 -6.94 -14.11
C ALA A 167 11.78 -5.98 -13.26
N GLY A 168 12.38 -6.48 -12.16
CA GLY A 168 13.23 -5.68 -11.27
C GLY A 168 12.49 -4.96 -10.15
N LEU A 169 11.16 -5.01 -10.10
CA LEU A 169 10.34 -4.46 -9.01
C LEU A 169 9.99 -5.54 -7.99
N ASP A 170 10.05 -5.20 -6.72
CA ASP A 170 9.58 -6.07 -5.65
C ASP A 170 8.06 -6.17 -5.67
N LEU A 171 7.55 -7.40 -5.82
CA LEU A 171 6.13 -7.67 -5.90
C LEU A 171 5.56 -7.93 -4.51
N TYR A 172 4.46 -7.27 -4.23
CA TYR A 172 3.63 -7.48 -3.04
C TYR A 172 2.20 -7.80 -3.47
N ALA A 173 1.69 -8.97 -3.06
CA ALA A 173 0.28 -9.29 -3.22
C ALA A 173 -0.49 -8.70 -2.03
N ASP A 174 -1.48 -7.89 -2.33
CA ASP A 174 -2.36 -7.25 -1.34
C ASP A 174 -3.81 -7.60 -1.62
N PHE A 175 -4.45 -8.23 -0.64
CA PHE A 175 -5.86 -8.61 -0.71
C PHE A 175 -6.83 -7.43 -0.56
N ALA A 176 -6.34 -6.25 -0.15
CA ALA A 176 -7.13 -5.02 -0.13
C ALA A 176 -7.12 -4.28 -1.48
N SER A 177 -6.27 -4.70 -2.42
CA SER A 177 -6.27 -4.16 -3.78
C SER A 177 -7.58 -4.45 -4.50
N PRO A 178 -8.00 -3.56 -5.42
CA PRO A 178 -9.18 -3.79 -6.26
C PRO A 178 -9.08 -5.11 -7.05
N ALA A 179 -10.24 -5.65 -7.43
CA ALA A 179 -10.31 -6.82 -8.30
C ALA A 179 -9.64 -6.55 -9.67
N SER A 180 -9.21 -7.60 -10.35
CA SER A 180 -8.53 -7.49 -11.65
C SER A 180 -9.32 -6.72 -12.72
N THR A 181 -10.64 -6.62 -12.56
CA THR A 181 -11.56 -5.90 -13.46
C THR A 181 -11.72 -4.43 -13.11
N ALA A 182 -10.98 -3.92 -12.14
CA ALA A 182 -11.09 -2.53 -11.69
C ALA A 182 -9.74 -1.82 -11.79
N ASP A 183 -9.82 -0.51 -11.98
CA ASP A 183 -8.68 0.40 -11.98
C ASP A 183 -7.89 0.30 -10.67
N GLY A 184 -6.57 0.33 -10.77
CA GLY A 184 -5.70 0.27 -9.59
C GLY A 184 -5.49 -1.14 -9.05
N SER A 185 -5.89 -2.18 -9.78
CA SER A 185 -5.56 -3.58 -9.45
C SER A 185 -4.06 -3.89 -9.58
N LEU A 186 -3.34 -3.07 -10.33
CA LEU A 186 -1.88 -3.03 -10.46
C LEU A 186 -1.39 -1.63 -10.10
N LEU A 187 -0.51 -1.53 -9.14
CA LEU A 187 0.09 -0.29 -8.67
C LEU A 187 1.61 -0.41 -8.68
N ILE A 188 2.28 0.54 -9.31
CA ILE A 188 3.74 0.71 -9.24
C ILE A 188 4.00 1.89 -8.32
N VAL A 189 4.82 1.69 -7.29
CA VAL A 189 4.99 2.67 -6.21
C VAL A 189 6.47 2.91 -5.89
N ASN A 190 6.78 4.18 -5.68
CA ASN A 190 7.98 4.58 -4.96
C ASN A 190 7.62 4.70 -3.46
N PRO A 191 8.16 3.87 -2.57
CA PRO A 191 7.80 3.87 -1.16
C PRO A 191 8.10 5.19 -0.45
N ASP A 192 9.10 5.96 -0.91
CA ASP A 192 9.51 7.21 -0.28
C ASP A 192 8.51 8.36 -0.51
N ALA A 193 7.61 8.19 -1.49
CA ALA A 193 6.55 9.16 -1.82
C ALA A 193 5.37 9.14 -0.84
N TYR A 194 5.20 8.06 -0.08
CA TYR A 194 4.07 7.86 0.83
C TYR A 194 4.58 7.48 2.21
N THR A 195 3.87 7.93 3.24
CA THR A 195 4.20 7.59 4.63
C THR A 195 2.92 7.29 5.40
N TRP A 196 2.89 6.12 6.05
CA TRP A 196 1.85 5.77 7.00
C TRP A 196 2.24 6.17 8.41
N TYR A 197 1.33 6.86 9.09
CA TYR A 197 1.43 7.22 10.50
C TYR A 197 0.37 6.47 11.28
N GLU A 198 0.76 5.82 12.35
CA GLU A 198 -0.13 5.02 13.19
C GLU A 198 0.08 5.34 14.65
N SER A 199 -1.02 5.41 15.41
CA SER A 199 -0.96 5.44 16.87
C SER A 199 -0.89 4.02 17.43
N PRO A 200 -0.45 3.84 18.68
CA PRO A 200 -0.62 2.57 19.37
C PRO A 200 -2.08 2.12 19.37
N GLN A 201 -2.28 0.82 19.43
CA GLN A 201 -3.61 0.22 19.56
C GLN A 201 -4.08 0.35 21.00
N PHE A 202 -5.32 0.78 21.16
CA PHE A 202 -5.97 0.91 22.46
C PHE A 202 -7.07 -0.14 22.59
N GLN A 203 -7.12 -0.78 23.75
CA GLN A 203 -8.17 -1.74 24.11
C GLN A 203 -9.05 -1.13 25.18
N LEU A 204 -10.36 -1.29 25.02
CA LEU A 204 -11.35 -0.82 25.98
C LEU A 204 -12.21 -2.02 26.41
N ARG A 205 -12.47 -2.11 27.70
CA ARG A 205 -13.44 -3.04 28.28
C ARG A 205 -14.45 -2.24 29.09
N ALA A 206 -15.71 -2.44 28.81
CA ALA A 206 -16.81 -1.86 29.58
C ALA A 206 -17.80 -2.96 29.98
N GLU A 207 -18.24 -2.94 31.24
CA GLU A 207 -19.25 -3.85 31.78
C GLU A 207 -20.53 -3.07 31.99
N SER A 208 -21.65 -3.61 31.51
CA SER A 208 -22.96 -3.04 31.70
C SER A 208 -23.69 -3.79 32.83
N THR A 209 -24.03 -3.06 33.90
CA THR A 209 -24.81 -3.63 35.01
C THR A 209 -26.29 -3.79 34.66
N ALA A 210 -26.77 -3.14 33.62
CA ALA A 210 -28.19 -3.18 33.25
C ALA A 210 -28.62 -4.51 32.60
N ASP A 211 -27.73 -5.12 31.83
CA ASP A 211 -28.02 -6.33 31.05
C ASP A 211 -26.96 -7.44 31.22
N GLY A 212 -26.05 -7.28 32.16
CA GLY A 212 -24.99 -8.26 32.41
C GLY A 212 -24.11 -8.50 31.19
N SER A 213 -23.87 -7.49 30.35
CA SER A 213 -23.05 -7.61 29.15
C SER A 213 -21.68 -6.98 29.33
N ILE A 214 -20.70 -7.56 28.65
CA ILE A 214 -19.35 -7.03 28.55
C ILE A 214 -19.12 -6.59 27.12
N THR A 215 -18.68 -5.34 26.95
CA THR A 215 -18.28 -4.81 25.65
C THR A 215 -16.78 -4.66 25.61
N VAL A 216 -16.14 -5.29 24.65
CA VAL A 216 -14.73 -5.14 24.36
C VAL A 216 -14.57 -4.40 23.05
N GLY A 217 -13.74 -3.35 23.06
CA GLY A 217 -13.44 -2.55 21.89
C GLY A 217 -11.94 -2.41 21.68
N VAL A 218 -11.54 -2.32 20.42
CA VAL A 218 -10.19 -1.94 20.02
C VAL A 218 -10.28 -0.73 19.10
N TYR A 219 -9.36 0.21 19.25
CA TYR A 219 -9.26 1.33 18.33
C TYR A 219 -7.81 1.78 18.16
N SER A 220 -7.54 2.38 17.01
CA SER A 220 -6.29 3.06 16.69
C SER A 220 -6.58 4.25 15.77
N PHE A 221 -5.60 5.12 15.63
CA PHE A 221 -5.63 6.21 14.68
C PHE A 221 -4.57 5.97 13.62
N GLY A 222 -4.91 6.25 12.37
CA GLY A 222 -4.00 6.12 11.26
C GLY A 222 -4.17 7.23 10.25
N ALA A 223 -3.11 7.57 9.55
CA ALA A 223 -3.11 8.59 8.52
C ALA A 223 -2.09 8.28 7.43
N THR A 224 -2.49 8.41 6.17
CA THR A 224 -1.58 8.27 5.02
C THR A 224 -1.19 9.66 4.53
N ALA A 225 0.08 9.99 4.59
CA ALA A 225 0.61 11.21 4.02
C ALA A 225 1.12 10.96 2.60
N VAL A 226 0.64 11.75 1.65
CA VAL A 226 1.06 11.74 0.25
C VAL A 226 2.07 12.87 0.04
N LYS A 227 3.36 12.54 0.15
CA LYS A 227 4.43 13.53 -0.07
C LYS A 227 4.55 13.92 -1.53
N LEU A 228 4.51 12.92 -2.42
CA LEU A 228 4.62 13.08 -3.87
C LEU A 228 3.53 12.23 -4.54
N ALA A 229 2.50 12.85 -5.10
CA ALA A 229 1.42 12.14 -5.78
C ALA A 229 1.92 11.36 -7.00
N ALA A 230 2.91 11.90 -7.73
CA ALA A 230 3.53 11.24 -8.87
C ALA A 230 4.37 9.99 -8.51
N GLY A 231 4.52 9.67 -7.22
CA GLY A 231 5.24 8.48 -6.74
C GLY A 231 4.48 7.18 -6.89
N ALA A 232 3.23 7.21 -7.38
CA ALA A 232 2.47 6.01 -7.70
C ALA A 232 1.90 6.08 -9.12
N PHE A 233 1.79 4.91 -9.76
CA PHE A 233 1.23 4.74 -11.09
C PHE A 233 0.30 3.53 -11.09
N ARG A 234 -0.93 3.69 -11.60
CA ARG A 234 -1.95 2.64 -11.62
C ARG A 234 -2.37 2.26 -13.03
N ASN A 235 -2.82 1.03 -13.18
CA ASN A 235 -3.47 0.59 -14.41
C ASN A 235 -4.84 1.26 -14.59
N ASN A 236 -5.26 1.30 -15.84
CA ASN A 236 -6.58 1.68 -16.34
C ASN A 236 -7.17 0.47 -17.06
N ILE A 237 -8.39 0.07 -16.74
CA ILE A 237 -9.08 -1.11 -17.30
C ILE A 237 -10.28 -0.69 -18.14
#